data_3e0201c05e8d1a39c208c8e05b445f3f
#
_entry.id   3e0201c05e8d1a39c208c8e05b445f3f
#
_cell.length_a   1.000
_cell.length_b   1.000
_cell.length_c   1.000
_cell.angle_alpha   90.00
_cell.angle_beta   90.00
_cell.angle_gamma   90.00
#
_symmetry.space_group_name_H-M   'P 1'
#
loop_
_entity.id
_entity.type
_entity.pdbx_description
1 polymer ?
#
loop_
_entity_poly.entity_id
_entity_poly.type
_entity_poly.pdbx_seq_one_letter_code
_entity_poly.pdbx_strand_id
1 'polypeptide(L)'
;MNSMRPLLLDPSRPACAPNEARRVRDKTPPTPRAQEHEWQHLPVPPTAHACTLAPRVQPLSVVPGKVPAGFPSPAEDFAVKRHDLNELLITHAMATFLWRVSGQSMTEAGIFDGDILVVNRALTPVHKDVVVAEVDGEFTVKYFYKRNGSIKLQPANPTYPEITFKEGQSLRICGVVTSSIKRFRKSAQHLD
;
A
#
# COMPACT_ATOMS: atom_id res chain seq x y z
N MET A 1 3.12 16.42 -75.65
CA MET A 1 3.30 17.88 -75.53
C MET A 1 2.34 18.34 -74.48
N ASN A 2 2.80 18.42 -73.24
CA ASN A 2 1.98 18.82 -72.11
C ASN A 2 2.67 19.95 -71.36
N SER A 3 2.09 21.15 -71.56
CA SER A 3 2.66 22.46 -71.18
C SER A 3 2.45 22.63 -69.64
N MET A 4 3.55 22.62 -68.90
CA MET A 4 3.57 23.02 -67.47
C MET A 4 3.52 24.56 -67.43
N ARG A 5 2.48 25.10 -66.79
CA ARG A 5 2.40 26.47 -66.34
C ARG A 5 3.05 26.65 -65.00
N PRO A 6 3.88 27.65 -64.74
CA PRO A 6 4.40 27.93 -63.44
C PRO A 6 3.35 28.61 -62.56
N LEU A 7 3.21 28.14 -61.33
CA LEU A 7 2.36 28.72 -60.24
C LEU A 7 3.06 29.99 -59.71
N LEU A 8 2.44 31.14 -59.93
CA LEU A 8 2.81 32.44 -59.38
C LEU A 8 2.51 32.39 -57.84
N LEU A 9 3.52 32.64 -57.04
CA LEU A 9 3.40 32.86 -55.60
C LEU A 9 2.78 34.24 -55.33
N ASP A 10 1.67 34.24 -54.57
CA ASP A 10 0.98 35.45 -54.13
C ASP A 10 1.72 36.01 -52.86
N PRO A 11 2.24 37.22 -52.88
CA PRO A 11 3.01 37.81 -51.78
C PRO A 11 2.15 38.38 -50.64
N SER A 12 0.84 38.18 -50.63
CA SER A 12 -0.07 38.80 -49.66
C SER A 12 -0.52 37.85 -48.52
N ARG A 13 0.02 36.63 -48.40
CA ARG A 13 -0.27 35.78 -47.28
C ARG A 13 0.60 36.14 -46.08
N PRO A 14 0.01 36.48 -44.90
CA PRO A 14 0.77 36.70 -43.70
C PRO A 14 1.40 35.37 -43.23
N ALA A 15 2.65 35.46 -42.79
CA ALA A 15 3.43 34.34 -42.23
C ALA A 15 2.67 33.70 -41.07
N CYS A 16 2.57 32.38 -41.15
CA CYS A 16 1.99 31.54 -40.10
C CYS A 16 2.77 31.74 -38.80
N ALA A 17 2.10 32.21 -37.75
CA ALA A 17 2.65 32.34 -36.42
C ALA A 17 3.15 30.98 -35.89
N PRO A 18 4.25 30.96 -35.13
CA PRO A 18 4.75 29.71 -34.56
C PRO A 18 3.71 29.12 -33.60
N ASN A 19 3.44 27.85 -33.86
CA ASN A 19 2.55 26.99 -33.09
C ASN A 19 2.90 27.07 -31.60
N GLU A 20 2.07 27.73 -30.80
CA GLU A 20 2.13 27.67 -29.34
C GLU A 20 2.02 26.19 -28.93
N ALA A 21 3.15 25.65 -28.52
CA ALA A 21 3.22 24.33 -27.93
C ALA A 21 2.18 24.24 -26.82
N ARG A 22 1.12 23.45 -27.06
CA ARG A 22 0.16 23.03 -26.06
C ARG A 22 0.95 22.50 -24.86
N ARG A 23 1.05 23.29 -23.80
CA ARG A 23 1.49 22.81 -22.48
C ARG A 23 0.54 21.69 -22.09
N VAL A 24 1.02 20.47 -22.24
CA VAL A 24 0.41 19.31 -21.60
C VAL A 24 0.38 19.65 -20.12
N ARG A 25 -0.80 19.90 -19.58
CA ARG A 25 -1.00 20.05 -18.14
C ARG A 25 -0.63 18.72 -17.53
N ASP A 26 0.52 18.72 -16.90
CA ASP A 26 0.96 17.64 -16.02
C ASP A 26 -0.14 17.40 -14.97
N LYS A 27 -0.84 16.28 -15.12
CA LYS A 27 -1.86 15.83 -14.18
C LYS A 27 -1.23 15.02 -13.04
N THR A 28 -0.07 15.45 -12.58
CA THR A 28 0.46 14.95 -11.32
C THR A 28 -0.51 15.42 -10.22
N PRO A 29 -1.13 14.51 -9.47
CA PRO A 29 -1.95 14.93 -8.34
C PRO A 29 -1.07 15.73 -7.37
N PRO A 30 -1.58 16.81 -6.77
CA PRO A 30 -0.80 17.60 -5.84
C PRO A 30 -0.32 16.68 -4.70
N THR A 31 0.98 16.65 -4.53
CA THR A 31 1.62 15.99 -3.38
C THR A 31 1.00 16.57 -2.12
N PRO A 32 0.44 15.77 -1.21
CA PRO A 32 -0.20 16.28 -0.02
C PRO A 32 0.86 16.79 0.96
N ARG A 33 1.27 18.06 0.79
CA ARG A 33 2.23 18.74 1.67
C ARG A 33 1.67 19.06 3.08
N ALA A 34 0.38 18.89 3.30
CA ALA A 34 -0.29 19.33 4.53
C ALA A 34 -0.45 18.22 5.60
N GLN A 35 -0.12 16.96 5.28
CA GLN A 35 -0.34 15.84 6.21
C GLN A 35 0.95 15.27 6.83
N GLU A 36 2.12 15.72 6.40
CA GLU A 36 3.41 15.17 6.88
C GLU A 36 3.71 15.51 8.36
N HIS A 37 3.09 16.54 8.92
CA HIS A 37 3.34 16.96 10.30
C HIS A 37 2.47 16.26 11.36
N GLU A 38 1.34 15.67 10.96
CA GLU A 38 0.40 15.05 11.91
C GLU A 38 0.88 13.66 12.40
N TRP A 39 1.76 13.02 11.63
CA TRP A 39 2.25 11.67 11.91
C TRP A 39 3.29 11.59 13.03
N GLN A 40 4.01 12.66 13.28
CA GLN A 40 5.14 12.69 14.23
C GLN A 40 4.70 12.58 15.69
N HIS A 41 3.44 12.85 16.00
CA HIS A 41 2.90 12.87 17.36
C HIS A 41 2.04 11.68 17.75
N LEU A 42 1.83 10.73 16.82
CA LEU A 42 1.10 9.52 17.16
C LEU A 42 2.03 8.58 17.92
N PRO A 43 1.65 8.13 19.13
CA PRO A 43 2.48 7.20 19.86
C PRO A 43 2.65 5.93 19.03
N VAL A 44 3.91 5.64 18.74
CA VAL A 44 4.31 4.34 18.17
C VAL A 44 4.46 3.43 19.38
N PRO A 45 3.80 2.27 19.42
CA PRO A 45 4.02 1.34 20.51
C PRO A 45 5.50 0.97 20.58
N PRO A 46 6.05 0.74 21.77
CA PRO A 46 7.46 0.40 21.93
C PRO A 46 7.88 -0.88 21.19
N THR A 47 6.91 -1.68 20.76
CA THR A 47 7.11 -2.93 19.99
C THR A 47 7.06 -2.75 18.47
N ALA A 48 6.78 -1.55 17.96
CA ALA A 48 6.76 -1.29 16.52
C ALA A 48 8.13 -0.80 16.03
N HIS A 49 8.60 -1.38 14.94
CA HIS A 49 9.85 -1.02 14.29
C HIS A 49 9.58 -0.17 13.05
N ALA A 50 10.16 1.03 13.01
CA ALA A 50 10.07 1.91 11.85
C ALA A 50 10.96 1.39 10.71
N CYS A 51 10.50 1.59 9.46
CA CYS A 51 11.29 1.26 8.29
C CYS A 51 12.44 2.27 8.10
N THR A 52 13.55 1.79 7.56
CA THR A 52 14.70 2.65 7.23
C THR A 52 14.35 3.58 6.07
N LEU A 53 14.74 4.87 6.16
CA LEU A 53 14.47 5.88 5.13
C LEU A 53 15.15 5.61 3.80
N ALA A 54 16.36 5.03 3.85
CA ALA A 54 17.16 4.68 2.69
C ALA A 54 17.58 3.20 2.80
N PRO A 55 16.65 2.25 2.60
CA PRO A 55 16.98 0.84 2.66
C PRO A 55 17.90 0.49 1.50
N ARG A 56 18.78 -0.50 1.71
CA ARG A 56 19.55 -1.08 0.59
C ARG A 56 18.57 -1.73 -0.37
N VAL A 57 18.74 -1.45 -1.65
CA VAL A 57 17.98 -2.12 -2.72
C VAL A 57 18.22 -3.62 -2.62
N GLN A 58 17.15 -4.41 -2.53
CA GLN A 58 17.19 -5.86 -2.48
C GLN A 58 16.50 -6.43 -3.72
N PRO A 59 17.20 -6.45 -4.88
CA PRO A 59 16.61 -6.91 -6.12
C PRO A 59 16.40 -8.43 -6.06
N LEU A 60 15.13 -8.83 -6.00
CA LEU A 60 14.75 -10.24 -6.07
C LEU A 60 14.25 -10.58 -7.47
N SER A 61 14.62 -11.76 -7.93
CA SER A 61 14.09 -12.31 -9.18
C SER A 61 12.65 -12.75 -8.98
N VAL A 62 11.74 -12.17 -9.77
CA VAL A 62 10.35 -12.60 -9.81
C VAL A 62 10.15 -13.45 -11.05
N VAL A 63 9.75 -14.70 -10.86
CA VAL A 63 9.37 -15.59 -11.94
C VAL A 63 7.98 -15.20 -12.42
N PRO A 64 7.79 -14.79 -13.68
CA PRO A 64 6.47 -14.54 -14.24
C PRO A 64 5.67 -15.85 -14.26
N GLY A 65 4.38 -15.73 -14.06
CA GLY A 65 3.49 -16.88 -14.03
C GLY A 65 2.97 -17.19 -12.62
N LYS A 66 2.02 -18.11 -12.57
CA LYS A 66 1.38 -18.53 -11.31
C LYS A 66 1.82 -19.97 -11.02
N VAL A 67 2.27 -20.20 -9.80
CA VAL A 67 2.52 -21.56 -9.32
C VAL A 67 1.17 -22.14 -8.86
N PRO A 68 0.66 -23.22 -9.50
CA PRO A 68 -0.57 -23.84 -9.04
C PRO A 68 -0.36 -24.45 -7.64
N ALA A 69 -1.28 -24.15 -6.73
CA ALA A 69 -1.26 -24.75 -5.39
C ALA A 69 -2.06 -26.07 -5.33
N GLY A 70 -2.60 -26.53 -6.46
CA GLY A 70 -3.31 -27.78 -6.60
C GLY A 70 -2.50 -28.79 -7.41
N PHE A 71 -3.01 -29.17 -8.61
CA PHE A 71 -2.32 -30.10 -9.49
C PHE A 71 -1.07 -29.47 -10.13
N PRO A 72 -0.02 -30.26 -10.37
CA PRO A 72 1.17 -29.78 -11.07
C PRO A 72 0.82 -29.27 -12.48
N SER A 73 1.49 -28.21 -12.90
CA SER A 73 1.43 -27.68 -14.26
C SER A 73 2.81 -27.78 -14.90
N PRO A 74 2.90 -27.91 -16.23
CA PRO A 74 4.19 -27.92 -16.92
C PRO A 74 5.00 -26.65 -16.56
N ALA A 75 6.30 -26.83 -16.35
CA ALA A 75 7.23 -25.75 -16.20
C ALA A 75 7.42 -25.03 -17.54
N GLU A 76 7.22 -23.73 -17.59
CA GLU A 76 7.50 -22.90 -18.74
C GLU A 76 8.75 -22.08 -18.48
N ASP A 77 9.56 -21.83 -19.54
CA ASP A 77 10.71 -20.95 -19.45
C ASP A 77 10.25 -19.48 -19.41
N PHE A 78 10.41 -18.84 -18.27
CA PHE A 78 9.99 -17.46 -18.07
C PHE A 78 11.18 -16.49 -18.02
N ALA A 79 11.03 -15.34 -18.67
CA ALA A 79 11.96 -14.23 -18.49
C ALA A 79 11.85 -13.67 -17.08
N VAL A 80 12.94 -13.72 -16.33
CA VAL A 80 12.99 -13.27 -14.93
C VAL A 80 13.00 -11.76 -14.87
N LYS A 81 11.99 -11.16 -14.21
CA LYS A 81 11.98 -9.75 -13.85
C LYS A 81 12.58 -9.57 -12.45
N ARG A 82 13.26 -8.44 -12.22
CA ARG A 82 13.77 -8.08 -10.91
C ARG A 82 12.88 -7.00 -10.30
N HIS A 83 12.47 -7.22 -9.06
CA HIS A 83 11.73 -6.26 -8.25
C HIS A 83 12.46 -6.01 -6.94
N ASP A 84 12.45 -4.79 -6.45
CA ASP A 84 12.88 -4.51 -5.09
C ASP A 84 11.76 -4.87 -4.11
N LEU A 85 12.10 -5.68 -3.10
CA LEU A 85 11.15 -6.08 -2.06
C LEU A 85 10.66 -4.86 -1.27
N ASN A 86 11.49 -3.84 -1.10
CA ASN A 86 11.09 -2.61 -0.42
C ASN A 86 9.98 -1.89 -1.20
N GLU A 87 10.12 -1.74 -2.51
CA GLU A 87 9.10 -1.13 -3.37
C GLU A 87 7.80 -1.92 -3.38
N LEU A 88 7.89 -3.26 -3.29
CA LEU A 88 6.73 -4.12 -3.27
C LEU A 88 5.90 -3.97 -1.99
N LEU A 89 6.55 -3.80 -0.84
CA LEU A 89 5.90 -3.82 0.46
C LEU A 89 5.70 -2.43 1.09
N ILE A 90 6.52 -1.45 0.72
CA ILE A 90 6.62 -0.17 1.41
C ILE A 90 6.37 0.98 0.45
N THR A 91 5.15 1.53 0.46
CA THR A 91 4.80 2.71 -0.35
C THR A 91 5.16 4.04 0.32
N HIS A 92 5.19 4.07 1.65
CA HIS A 92 5.49 5.27 2.45
C HIS A 92 6.45 4.92 3.58
N ALA A 93 7.76 4.94 3.31
CA ALA A 93 8.79 4.48 4.26
C ALA A 93 8.70 5.15 5.64
N MET A 94 8.48 6.48 5.69
CA MET A 94 8.34 7.24 6.94
C MET A 94 7.09 6.87 7.76
N ALA A 95 6.07 6.34 7.11
CA ALA A 95 4.79 6.03 7.71
C ALA A 95 4.52 4.52 7.82
N THR A 96 5.50 3.67 7.47
CA THR A 96 5.37 2.22 7.51
C THR A 96 6.13 1.64 8.69
N PHE A 97 5.47 0.73 9.39
CA PHE A 97 6.00 0.03 10.56
C PHE A 97 5.79 -1.47 10.42
N LEU A 98 6.67 -2.24 11.03
CA LEU A 98 6.50 -3.68 11.19
C LEU A 98 5.99 -3.98 12.59
N TRP A 99 4.99 -4.85 12.68
CA TRP A 99 4.36 -5.20 13.95
C TRP A 99 4.10 -6.70 14.03
N ARG A 100 4.52 -7.32 15.12
CA ARG A 100 4.28 -8.75 15.34
C ARG A 100 2.85 -8.99 15.85
N VAL A 101 2.16 -9.94 15.24
CA VAL A 101 0.83 -10.37 15.70
C VAL A 101 0.93 -11.23 16.92
N SER A 102 0.01 -11.01 17.86
CA SER A 102 -0.27 -11.93 18.95
C SER A 102 -1.76 -12.28 18.95
N GLY A 103 -2.06 -13.58 19.03
CA GLY A 103 -3.43 -14.10 19.10
C GLY A 103 -4.00 -14.59 17.77
N GLN A 104 -5.26 -15.00 17.80
CA GLN A 104 -5.91 -15.77 16.73
C GLN A 104 -7.18 -15.12 16.17
N SER A 105 -7.44 -13.86 16.48
CA SER A 105 -8.69 -13.20 16.08
C SER A 105 -8.83 -12.90 14.58
N MET A 106 -7.77 -13.13 13.80
CA MET A 106 -7.71 -12.81 12.36
C MET A 106 -7.32 -14.02 11.50
N THR A 107 -7.51 -15.24 12.00
CA THR A 107 -7.09 -16.48 11.33
C THR A 107 -7.77 -16.71 9.97
N GLU A 108 -9.05 -16.37 9.84
CA GLU A 108 -9.77 -16.48 8.56
C GLU A 108 -9.34 -15.41 7.53
N ALA A 109 -8.65 -14.35 7.97
CA ALA A 109 -7.98 -13.40 7.09
C ALA A 109 -6.57 -13.87 6.69
N GLY A 110 -6.14 -15.06 7.12
CA GLY A 110 -4.81 -15.59 6.86
C GLY A 110 -3.73 -14.99 7.75
N ILE A 111 -4.09 -14.26 8.81
CA ILE A 111 -3.16 -13.65 9.78
C ILE A 111 -3.15 -14.51 11.05
N PHE A 112 -1.98 -15.01 11.41
CA PHE A 112 -1.79 -15.94 12.53
C PHE A 112 -0.85 -15.35 13.57
N ASP A 113 -0.89 -15.97 14.76
CA ASP A 113 0.05 -15.66 15.83
C ASP A 113 1.50 -15.76 15.36
N GLY A 114 2.30 -14.75 15.69
CA GLY A 114 3.71 -14.64 15.29
C GLY A 114 3.97 -14.09 13.89
N ASP A 115 2.95 -13.87 13.06
CA ASP A 115 3.10 -13.19 11.76
C ASP A 115 3.58 -11.74 11.95
N ILE A 116 4.23 -11.18 10.92
CA ILE A 116 4.69 -9.79 10.92
C ILE A 116 3.81 -9.00 9.97
N LEU A 117 3.13 -7.98 10.48
CA LEU A 117 2.33 -7.06 9.69
C LEU A 117 3.17 -5.90 9.18
N VAL A 118 2.96 -5.54 7.92
CA VAL A 118 3.40 -4.26 7.35
C VAL A 118 2.24 -3.29 7.52
N VAL A 119 2.42 -2.26 8.34
CA VAL A 119 1.38 -1.31 8.73
C VAL A 119 1.72 0.06 8.20
N ASN A 120 0.85 0.65 7.40
CA ASN A 120 1.03 1.97 6.81
C ASN A 120 0.07 2.97 7.46
N ARG A 121 0.63 4.00 8.09
CA ARG A 121 -0.11 5.06 8.79
C ARG A 121 -0.55 6.20 7.88
N ALA A 122 0.05 6.32 6.69
CA ALA A 122 -0.34 7.35 5.72
C ALA A 122 -1.66 7.02 5.00
N LEU A 123 -2.15 5.79 5.10
CA LEU A 123 -3.38 5.37 4.47
C LEU A 123 -4.59 5.69 5.35
N THR A 124 -5.60 6.29 4.75
CA THR A 124 -6.91 6.44 5.39
C THR A 124 -7.67 5.11 5.26
N PRO A 125 -8.12 4.52 6.38
CA PRO A 125 -8.80 3.24 6.35
C PRO A 125 -10.14 3.32 5.63
N VAL A 126 -10.39 2.35 4.75
CA VAL A 126 -11.68 2.18 4.07
C VAL A 126 -12.39 0.92 4.57
N HIS A 127 -13.67 0.80 4.20
CA HIS A 127 -14.49 -0.34 4.61
C HIS A 127 -13.86 -1.68 4.20
N LYS A 128 -13.71 -2.58 5.15
CA LYS A 128 -13.05 -3.90 5.06
C LYS A 128 -11.52 -3.90 5.03
N ASP A 129 -10.86 -2.78 5.21
CA ASP A 129 -9.43 -2.82 5.46
C ASP A 129 -9.12 -3.57 6.76
N VAL A 130 -7.99 -4.26 6.77
CA VAL A 130 -7.41 -4.73 8.02
C VAL A 130 -6.64 -3.57 8.64
N VAL A 131 -6.95 -3.25 9.89
CA VAL A 131 -6.31 -2.13 10.60
C VAL A 131 -5.69 -2.59 11.91
N VAL A 132 -4.63 -1.90 12.31
CA VAL A 132 -4.19 -1.89 13.70
C VAL A 132 -4.89 -0.71 14.37
N ALA A 133 -5.63 -1.01 15.42
CA ALA A 133 -6.38 -0.02 16.17
C ALA A 133 -6.01 -0.09 17.66
N GLU A 134 -6.12 1.05 18.32
CA GLU A 134 -6.10 1.17 19.77
C GLU A 134 -7.50 1.47 20.25
N VAL A 135 -7.97 0.66 21.17
CA VAL A 135 -9.29 0.75 21.80
C VAL A 135 -9.06 0.83 23.31
N ASP A 136 -9.44 1.95 23.93
CA ASP A 136 -9.28 2.18 25.37
C ASP A 136 -7.86 1.90 25.91
N GLY A 137 -6.81 2.19 25.09
CA GLY A 137 -5.40 1.97 25.41
C GLY A 137 -4.86 0.59 25.03
N GLU A 138 -5.67 -0.32 24.51
CA GLU A 138 -5.25 -1.64 24.07
C GLU A 138 -5.17 -1.77 22.55
N PHE A 139 -4.09 -2.38 22.03
CA PHE A 139 -3.90 -2.59 20.60
C PHE A 139 -4.58 -3.87 20.11
N THR A 140 -5.20 -3.78 18.95
CA THR A 140 -5.85 -4.91 18.30
C THR A 140 -5.74 -4.83 16.77
N VAL A 141 -5.80 -6.00 16.13
CA VAL A 141 -5.88 -6.12 14.66
C VAL A 141 -7.27 -6.64 14.32
N LYS A 142 -8.00 -5.90 13.47
CA LYS A 142 -9.37 -6.24 13.06
C LYS A 142 -9.66 -5.71 11.66
N TYR A 143 -10.73 -6.20 11.06
CA TYR A 143 -11.36 -5.52 9.92
C TYR A 143 -12.03 -4.22 10.38
N PHE A 144 -11.80 -3.16 9.63
CA PHE A 144 -12.45 -1.86 9.81
C PHE A 144 -13.77 -1.83 9.04
N TYR A 145 -14.87 -1.74 9.75
CA TYR A 145 -16.19 -1.56 9.14
C TYR A 145 -16.70 -0.16 9.41
N LYS A 146 -16.97 0.55 8.31
CA LYS A 146 -17.62 1.88 8.35
C LYS A 146 -18.84 1.84 7.44
N ARG A 147 -20.03 2.01 8.02
CA ARG A 147 -21.29 2.02 7.29
C ARG A 147 -22.27 3.00 7.95
N ASN A 148 -22.90 3.87 7.16
CA ASN A 148 -23.89 4.84 7.64
C ASN A 148 -23.44 5.66 8.88
N GLY A 149 -22.17 6.10 8.88
CA GLY A 149 -21.62 6.86 10.00
C GLY A 149 -21.22 6.02 11.22
N SER A 150 -21.62 4.74 11.30
CA SER A 150 -21.22 3.83 12.36
C SER A 150 -19.91 3.13 12.03
N ILE A 151 -19.04 3.00 13.02
CA ILE A 151 -17.76 2.29 12.93
C ILE A 151 -17.82 1.08 13.87
N LYS A 152 -17.31 -0.05 13.40
CA LYS A 152 -17.05 -1.24 14.21
C LYS A 152 -15.77 -1.93 13.77
N LEU A 153 -15.16 -2.68 14.67
CA LEU A 153 -14.03 -3.54 14.40
C LEU A 153 -14.48 -4.99 14.46
N GLN A 154 -14.29 -5.72 13.36
CA GLN A 154 -14.75 -7.10 13.23
C GLN A 154 -13.56 -8.05 13.15
N PRO A 155 -13.55 -9.13 13.97
CA PRO A 155 -12.56 -10.19 13.85
C PRO A 155 -12.79 -11.02 12.58
N ALA A 156 -11.72 -11.67 12.12
CA ALA A 156 -11.78 -12.73 11.11
C ALA A 156 -11.61 -14.10 11.80
N ASN A 157 -12.37 -14.31 12.84
CA ASN A 157 -12.49 -15.56 13.57
C ASN A 157 -13.82 -15.50 14.34
N PRO A 158 -14.78 -16.39 14.07
CA PRO A 158 -16.12 -16.33 14.65
C PRO A 158 -16.16 -16.58 16.16
N THR A 159 -15.08 -17.11 16.75
CA THR A 159 -15.00 -17.29 18.22
C THR A 159 -14.74 -15.99 18.97
N TYR A 160 -14.38 -14.91 18.27
CA TYR A 160 -14.13 -13.60 18.87
C TYR A 160 -15.28 -12.64 18.59
N PRO A 161 -15.71 -11.84 19.59
CA PRO A 161 -16.78 -10.87 19.40
C PRO A 161 -16.32 -9.67 18.53
N GLU A 162 -17.26 -9.06 17.83
CA GLU A 162 -17.03 -7.77 17.22
C GLU A 162 -16.98 -6.66 18.29
N ILE A 163 -16.20 -5.62 18.01
CA ILE A 163 -16.08 -4.45 18.87
C ILE A 163 -16.93 -3.33 18.28
N THR A 164 -17.97 -2.96 19.00
CA THR A 164 -18.81 -1.80 18.71
C THR A 164 -18.56 -0.73 19.75
N PHE A 165 -18.53 0.54 19.34
CA PHE A 165 -18.17 1.64 20.24
C PHE A 165 -19.40 2.25 20.89
N LYS A 166 -19.34 2.47 22.20
CA LYS A 166 -20.32 3.19 23.00
C LYS A 166 -19.81 4.58 23.28
N GLU A 167 -20.70 5.48 23.73
CA GLU A 167 -20.28 6.79 24.18
C GLU A 167 -19.22 6.70 25.29
N GLY A 168 -18.16 7.49 25.16
CA GLY A 168 -17.04 7.51 26.10
C GLY A 168 -15.89 6.54 25.79
N GLN A 169 -16.05 5.61 24.84
CA GLN A 169 -14.94 4.75 24.41
C GLN A 169 -14.05 5.44 23.36
N SER A 170 -12.75 5.25 23.50
CA SER A 170 -11.77 5.80 22.57
C SER A 170 -11.41 4.78 21.48
N LEU A 171 -11.47 5.20 20.22
CA LEU A 171 -10.94 4.45 19.09
C LEU A 171 -9.92 5.31 18.36
N ARG A 172 -8.73 4.78 18.20
CA ARG A 172 -7.70 5.37 17.35
C ARG A 172 -7.19 4.33 16.37
N ILE A 173 -7.23 4.65 15.07
CA ILE A 173 -6.62 3.81 14.04
C ILE A 173 -5.13 4.13 13.96
N CYS A 174 -4.29 3.14 14.23
CA CYS A 174 -2.84 3.28 14.19
C CYS A 174 -2.28 3.15 12.79
N GLY A 175 -2.97 2.43 11.90
CA GLY A 175 -2.61 2.30 10.50
C GLY A 175 -3.35 1.17 9.81
N VAL A 176 -3.23 1.14 8.49
CA VAL A 176 -3.79 0.09 7.62
C VAL A 176 -2.74 -0.98 7.40
N VAL A 177 -3.12 -2.23 7.56
CA VAL A 177 -2.27 -3.39 7.27
C VAL A 177 -2.26 -3.60 5.76
N THR A 178 -1.11 -3.45 5.13
CA THR A 178 -0.94 -3.63 3.69
C THR A 178 -0.49 -5.03 3.33
N SER A 179 0.23 -5.71 4.23
CA SER A 179 0.76 -7.05 4.00
C SER A 179 0.96 -7.79 5.32
N SER A 180 0.94 -9.12 5.24
CA SER A 180 1.35 -10.01 6.32
C SER A 180 2.49 -10.89 5.86
N ILE A 181 3.57 -10.93 6.61
CA ILE A 181 4.76 -11.73 6.32
C ILE A 181 4.73 -12.97 7.21
N LYS A 182 4.61 -14.12 6.59
CA LYS A 182 4.58 -15.41 7.25
C LYS A 182 5.88 -16.17 7.01
N ARG A 183 6.48 -16.70 8.07
CA ARG A 183 7.67 -17.53 7.99
C ARG A 183 7.30 -18.98 8.20
N PHE A 184 7.52 -19.83 7.19
CA PHE A 184 7.26 -21.26 7.29
C PHE A 184 8.43 -22.03 7.90
N ARG A 185 9.66 -21.50 7.76
CA ARG A 185 10.85 -22.10 8.36
C ARG A 185 11.34 -21.22 9.51
N LYS A 186 11.57 -21.82 10.68
CA LYS A 186 12.23 -21.12 11.80
C LYS A 186 13.64 -20.76 11.36
N SER A 187 13.97 -19.48 11.28
CA SER A 187 15.34 -19.00 11.08
C SER A 187 15.90 -18.58 12.44
N ALA A 188 17.22 -18.67 12.59
CA ALA A 188 17.91 -18.26 13.81
C ALA A 188 17.90 -16.73 14.05
N GLN A 189 17.39 -15.94 13.09
CA GLN A 189 17.28 -14.48 13.23
C GLN A 189 15.93 -14.13 13.89
N HIS A 190 15.99 -13.76 15.15
CA HIS A 190 14.88 -13.12 15.86
C HIS A 190 14.89 -11.62 15.52
N LEU A 191 13.72 -11.09 15.19
CA LEU A 191 13.42 -9.68 15.37
C LEU A 191 12.99 -9.54 16.84
N ASP A 192 13.95 -9.37 17.73
CA ASP A 192 13.70 -9.00 19.12
C ASP A 192 13.46 -7.51 19.22
#